data_813a1196205416ba876025b5eb7d27a7
#
_entry.id   813a1196205416ba876025b5eb7d27a7
#
_cell.length_a   1.000
_cell.length_b   1.000
_cell.length_c   1.000
_cell.angle_alpha   90.00
_cell.angle_beta   90.00
_cell.angle_gamma   90.00
#
_symmetry.space_group_name_H-M   'P 1'
#
loop_
_entity.id
_entity.type
_entity.pdbx_description
1 polymer ?
#
loop_
_entity_poly.entity_id
_entity_poly.type
_entity_poly.pdbx_seq_one_letter_code
_entity_poly.pdbx_strand_id
1 'polypeptide(L)'
;MTKKQARQQVKEWMNKLDKNYIEKADQSIFEQIKELKEYREAKTIFCYASMKNEVDTWHLITLALKQGKNVGVPLCIGKGIMEVRQIHALEDFEEGAHGIMEPSRNCPVLSKEKIDMAVIPCVSADREGRRLGHGAGFYDRFLDGVTFPKILVCYKELMMDQVPTEEHDILMDQVICDE
;
A
#
# COMPACT_ATOMS: atom_id res chain seq x y z
N MET A 1 4.43 -21.62 -11.00
CA MET A 1 4.82 -21.18 -9.66
C MET A 1 3.57 -20.84 -8.85
N THR A 2 3.48 -21.34 -7.63
CA THR A 2 2.39 -20.99 -6.74
C THR A 2 2.65 -19.63 -6.06
N LYS A 3 1.60 -19.02 -5.50
CA LYS A 3 1.75 -17.80 -4.71
C LYS A 3 2.70 -18.00 -3.53
N LYS A 4 2.63 -19.16 -2.87
CA LYS A 4 3.53 -19.50 -1.75
C LYS A 4 5.00 -19.54 -2.18
N GLN A 5 5.28 -20.16 -3.32
CA GLN A 5 6.63 -20.22 -3.90
C GLN A 5 7.10 -18.81 -4.28
N ALA A 6 6.23 -18.01 -4.89
CA ALA A 6 6.55 -16.64 -5.26
C ALA A 6 6.92 -15.80 -4.02
N ARG A 7 6.14 -15.91 -2.94
CA ARG A 7 6.43 -15.18 -1.69
C ARG A 7 7.78 -15.58 -1.10
N GLN A 8 8.10 -16.88 -1.15
CA GLN A 8 9.38 -17.37 -0.65
C GLN A 8 10.55 -16.80 -1.46
N GLN A 9 10.41 -16.78 -2.77
CA GLN A 9 11.43 -16.23 -3.66
C GLN A 9 11.65 -14.73 -3.41
N VAL A 10 10.58 -13.97 -3.28
CA VAL A 10 10.67 -12.53 -3.02
C VAL A 10 11.30 -12.24 -1.66
N LYS A 11 11.02 -13.08 -0.66
CA LYS A 11 11.66 -12.97 0.66
C LYS A 11 13.18 -13.10 0.55
N GLU A 12 13.65 -14.02 -0.27
CA GLU A 12 15.09 -14.18 -0.53
C GLU A 12 15.67 -12.95 -1.23
N TRP A 13 14.96 -12.39 -2.22
CA TRP A 13 15.38 -11.17 -2.89
C TRP A 13 15.43 -9.98 -1.92
N MET A 14 14.41 -9.84 -1.08
CA MET A 14 14.35 -8.76 -0.08
C MET A 14 15.54 -8.80 0.87
N ASN A 15 15.95 -9.99 1.30
CA ASN A 15 17.08 -10.18 2.20
C ASN A 15 18.41 -9.73 1.59
N LYS A 16 18.49 -9.61 0.27
CA LYS A 16 19.68 -9.19 -0.45
C LYS A 16 19.74 -7.68 -0.69
N LEU A 17 18.66 -6.97 -0.45
CA LEU A 17 18.61 -5.52 -0.65
C LEU A 17 19.37 -4.82 0.47
N ASP A 18 20.24 -3.90 0.11
CA ASP A 18 20.95 -3.11 1.10
C ASP A 18 20.16 -1.84 1.47
N LYS A 19 20.53 -1.25 2.59
CA LYS A 19 19.85 -0.06 3.13
C LYS A 19 19.92 1.12 2.16
N ASN A 20 21.04 1.30 1.48
CA ASN A 20 21.23 2.41 0.54
C ASN A 20 20.28 2.30 -0.65
N TYR A 21 20.12 1.08 -1.19
CA TYR A 21 19.15 0.84 -2.26
C TYR A 21 17.73 1.19 -1.79
N ILE A 22 17.35 0.69 -0.62
CA ILE A 22 16.00 0.88 -0.06
C ILE A 22 15.70 2.38 0.13
N GLU A 23 16.63 3.14 0.71
CA GLU A 23 16.45 4.58 0.92
C GLU A 23 16.26 5.35 -0.39
N LYS A 24 17.07 5.03 -1.41
CA LYS A 24 16.95 5.65 -2.73
C LYS A 24 15.66 5.25 -3.43
N ALA A 25 15.29 3.98 -3.33
CA ALA A 25 14.06 3.47 -3.93
C ALA A 25 12.83 4.10 -3.30
N ASP A 26 12.80 4.20 -1.97
CA ASP A 26 11.72 4.88 -1.25
C ASP A 26 11.59 6.33 -1.70
N GLN A 27 12.70 7.04 -1.82
CA GLN A 27 12.69 8.44 -2.27
C GLN A 27 12.17 8.56 -3.70
N SER A 28 12.62 7.70 -4.60
CA SER A 28 12.18 7.69 -6.00
C SER A 28 10.67 7.47 -6.10
N ILE A 29 10.16 6.47 -5.40
CA ILE A 29 8.73 6.14 -5.42
C ILE A 29 7.90 7.29 -4.84
N PHE A 30 8.34 7.88 -3.73
CA PHE A 30 7.67 9.02 -3.12
C PHE A 30 7.59 10.21 -4.09
N GLU A 31 8.70 10.55 -4.74
CA GLU A 31 8.72 11.65 -5.72
C GLU A 31 7.78 11.38 -6.90
N GLN A 32 7.73 10.14 -7.39
CA GLN A 32 6.83 9.78 -8.48
C GLN A 32 5.36 9.91 -8.08
N ILE A 33 4.98 9.47 -6.89
CA ILE A 33 3.59 9.56 -6.40
C ILE A 33 3.17 11.02 -6.28
N LYS A 34 4.02 11.88 -5.74
CA LYS A 34 3.72 13.32 -5.59
C LYS A 34 3.34 13.97 -6.91
N GLU A 35 3.95 13.54 -8.00
CA GLU A 35 3.76 14.12 -9.33
C GLU A 35 2.57 13.50 -10.08
N LEU A 36 1.98 12.41 -9.60
CA LEU A 36 0.81 11.83 -10.24
C LEU A 36 -0.37 12.79 -10.19
N LYS A 37 -1.08 12.88 -11.32
CA LYS A 37 -2.31 13.68 -11.40
C LYS A 37 -3.33 13.21 -10.37
N GLU A 38 -3.50 11.89 -10.23
CA GLU A 38 -4.41 11.26 -9.26
C GLU A 38 -4.10 11.73 -7.84
N TYR A 39 -2.83 11.82 -7.46
CA TYR A 39 -2.45 12.31 -6.15
C TYR A 39 -2.71 13.81 -6.00
N ARG A 40 -2.27 14.59 -6.98
CA ARG A 40 -2.41 16.06 -6.91
C ARG A 40 -3.86 16.51 -6.83
N GLU A 41 -4.74 15.84 -7.54
CA GLU A 41 -6.18 16.17 -7.58
C GLU A 41 -6.98 15.56 -6.43
N ALA A 42 -6.47 14.52 -5.79
CA ALA A 42 -7.19 13.83 -4.73
C ALA A 42 -7.37 14.73 -3.51
N LYS A 43 -8.59 14.78 -2.99
CA LYS A 43 -8.92 15.39 -1.70
C LYS A 43 -8.81 14.38 -0.58
N THR A 44 -9.12 13.13 -0.86
CA THR A 44 -9.11 12.02 0.10
C THR A 44 -8.31 10.88 -0.46
N ILE A 45 -7.28 10.46 0.26
CA ILE A 45 -6.45 9.33 -0.12
C ILE A 45 -6.57 8.21 0.90
N PHE A 46 -6.47 6.98 0.41
CA PHE A 46 -6.26 5.79 1.23
C PHE A 46 -4.82 5.35 1.03
N CYS A 47 -4.07 5.18 2.11
CA CYS A 47 -2.68 4.79 2.06
C CYS A 47 -2.36 3.84 3.21
N TYR A 48 -1.70 2.73 2.92
CA TYR A 48 -1.22 1.85 3.99
C TYR A 48 -0.11 2.53 4.80
N ALA A 49 -0.03 2.19 6.07
CA ALA A 49 1.05 2.65 6.95
C ALA A 49 2.17 1.61 6.87
N SER A 50 3.26 1.94 6.21
CA SER A 50 4.30 0.97 5.88
C SER A 50 5.01 0.39 7.10
N MET A 51 5.25 -0.91 7.05
CA MET A 51 6.06 -1.65 7.99
C MET A 51 7.47 -1.85 7.42
N LYS A 52 8.36 -2.42 8.23
CA LYS A 52 9.67 -2.86 7.76
C LYS A 52 9.50 -3.78 6.55
N ASN A 53 10.38 -3.65 5.57
CA ASN A 53 10.38 -4.42 4.32
C ASN A 53 9.24 -4.06 3.34
N GLU A 54 8.52 -2.99 3.61
CA GLU A 54 7.57 -2.41 2.67
C GLU A 54 8.10 -1.08 2.15
N VAL A 55 7.66 -0.67 0.96
CA VAL A 55 7.96 0.68 0.44
C VAL A 55 7.44 1.70 1.45
N ASP A 56 8.28 2.66 1.83
CA ASP A 56 7.91 3.67 2.82
C ASP A 56 6.74 4.52 2.35
N THR A 57 5.76 4.68 3.22
CA THR A 57 4.61 5.57 2.99
C THR A 57 4.46 6.64 4.06
N TRP A 58 5.31 6.63 5.08
CA TRP A 58 5.23 7.61 6.16
C TRP A 58 5.49 9.03 5.68
N HIS A 59 6.41 9.22 4.73
CA HIS A 59 6.65 10.51 4.13
C HIS A 59 5.44 11.01 3.33
N LEU A 60 4.78 10.11 2.60
CA LEU A 60 3.58 10.45 1.84
C LEU A 60 2.41 10.81 2.76
N ILE A 61 2.18 10.01 3.80
CA ILE A 61 1.13 10.28 4.80
C ILE A 61 1.36 11.66 5.43
N THR A 62 2.59 11.93 5.85
CA THR A 62 2.95 13.21 6.46
C THR A 62 2.70 14.38 5.51
N LEU A 63 3.13 14.24 4.25
CA LEU A 63 2.92 15.27 3.24
C LEU A 63 1.43 15.50 2.97
N ALA A 64 0.66 14.43 2.82
CA ALA A 64 -0.77 14.53 2.55
C ALA A 64 -1.52 15.26 3.67
N LEU A 65 -1.20 14.92 4.92
CA LEU A 65 -1.77 15.62 6.08
C LEU A 65 -1.39 17.11 6.07
N LYS A 66 -0.14 17.41 5.78
CA LYS A 66 0.36 18.80 5.71
C LYS A 66 -0.32 19.58 4.59
N GLN A 67 -0.66 18.92 3.49
CA GLN A 67 -1.35 19.54 2.37
C GLN A 67 -2.87 19.68 2.60
N GLY A 68 -3.36 19.25 3.74
CA GLY A 68 -4.79 19.35 4.08
C GLY A 68 -5.67 18.29 3.43
N LYS A 69 -5.07 17.22 2.91
CA LYS A 69 -5.85 16.10 2.36
C LYS A 69 -6.44 15.26 3.51
N ASN A 70 -7.58 14.64 3.22
CA ASN A 70 -8.11 13.62 4.11
C ASN A 70 -7.31 12.34 3.89
N VAL A 71 -6.82 11.74 4.96
CA VAL A 71 -5.99 10.52 4.88
C VAL A 71 -6.67 9.39 5.63
N GLY A 72 -6.96 8.32 4.90
CA GLY A 72 -7.47 7.08 5.46
C GLY A 72 -6.36 6.03 5.49
N VAL A 73 -6.32 5.28 6.58
CA VAL A 73 -5.35 4.19 6.77
C VAL A 73 -6.07 2.91 7.19
N PRO A 74 -5.52 1.73 6.85
CA PRO A 74 -6.23 0.49 7.12
C PRO A 74 -6.20 0.09 8.59
N LEU A 75 -7.31 -0.47 9.06
CA LEU A 75 -7.43 -1.12 10.35
C LEU A 75 -8.02 -2.51 10.15
N CYS A 76 -7.31 -3.54 10.58
CA CYS A 76 -7.82 -4.91 10.56
C CYS A 76 -8.82 -5.09 11.69
N ILE A 77 -10.06 -5.46 11.35
CA ILE A 77 -11.14 -5.60 12.32
C ILE A 77 -11.60 -7.04 12.51
N GLY A 78 -11.07 -7.95 11.70
CA GLY A 78 -11.38 -9.37 11.75
C GLY A 78 -10.51 -10.14 10.78
N LYS A 79 -10.72 -11.46 10.68
CA LYS A 79 -9.91 -12.31 9.80
C LYS A 79 -10.17 -11.97 8.34
N GLY A 80 -9.16 -11.39 7.68
CA GLY A 80 -9.24 -10.98 6.28
C GLY A 80 -10.15 -9.77 6.03
N ILE A 81 -10.61 -9.11 7.08
CA ILE A 81 -11.52 -7.97 6.99
C ILE A 81 -10.83 -6.72 7.52
N MET A 82 -10.79 -5.68 6.69
CA MET A 82 -10.29 -4.39 7.10
C MET A 82 -11.28 -3.29 6.78
N GLU A 83 -11.17 -2.20 7.52
CA GLU A 83 -11.85 -0.95 7.20
C GLU A 83 -10.82 0.17 7.16
N VAL A 84 -11.18 1.29 6.60
CA VAL A 84 -10.32 2.47 6.51
C VAL A 84 -10.76 3.47 7.56
N ARG A 85 -9.82 3.95 8.35
CA ARG A 85 -10.05 4.97 9.36
C ARG A 85 -9.37 6.27 8.97
N GLN A 86 -10.04 7.38 9.16
CA GLN A 86 -9.48 8.69 8.86
C GLN A 86 -8.63 9.17 10.01
N ILE A 87 -7.37 9.53 9.70
CA ILE A 87 -6.46 10.16 10.66
C ILE A 87 -6.35 11.66 10.37
N HIS A 88 -6.06 12.45 11.39
CA HIS A 88 -5.83 13.89 11.27
C HIS A 88 -4.39 14.27 11.59
N ALA A 89 -3.68 13.40 12.31
CA ALA A 89 -2.29 13.60 12.72
C ALA A 89 -1.62 12.25 12.95
N LEU A 90 -0.29 12.24 13.00
CA LEU A 90 0.46 11.01 13.27
C LEU A 90 0.18 10.45 14.66
N GLU A 91 -0.20 11.31 15.60
CA GLU A 91 -0.58 10.94 16.97
C GLU A 91 -1.85 10.09 17.03
N ASP A 92 -2.62 10.03 15.92
CA ASP A 92 -3.80 9.16 15.82
C ASP A 92 -3.45 7.69 15.64
N PHE A 93 -2.18 7.39 15.37
CA PHE A 93 -1.70 6.01 15.34
C PHE A 93 -1.37 5.52 16.74
N GLU A 94 -1.60 4.24 16.98
CA GLU A 94 -1.19 3.54 18.18
C GLU A 94 -0.54 2.20 17.82
N GLU A 95 0.30 1.69 18.70
CA GLU A 95 0.96 0.41 18.47
C GLU A 95 -0.02 -0.73 18.73
N GLY A 96 -0.29 -1.53 17.68
CA GLY A 96 -1.13 -2.71 17.78
C GLY A 96 -0.32 -3.98 18.00
N ALA A 97 -0.92 -5.13 17.69
CA ALA A 97 -0.26 -6.42 17.81
C ALA A 97 1.01 -6.47 16.97
N HIS A 98 2.06 -7.12 17.49
CA HIS A 98 3.35 -7.33 16.80
C HIS A 98 4.07 -6.02 16.42
N GLY A 99 3.81 -4.93 17.13
CA GLY A 99 4.45 -3.64 16.86
C GLY A 99 3.93 -2.92 15.63
N ILE A 100 2.82 -3.36 15.05
CA ILE A 100 2.22 -2.74 13.87
C ILE A 100 1.51 -1.46 14.28
N MET A 101 1.82 -0.35 13.57
CA MET A 101 1.13 0.92 13.82
C MET A 101 -0.25 0.90 13.16
N GLU A 102 -1.27 1.15 13.95
CA GLU A 102 -2.66 1.13 13.53
C GLU A 102 -3.34 2.46 13.88
N PRO A 103 -4.36 2.88 13.12
CA PRO A 103 -5.15 4.04 13.53
C PRO A 103 -5.93 3.69 14.80
N SER A 104 -6.06 4.66 15.70
CA SER A 104 -6.90 4.49 16.90
C SER A 104 -8.32 4.11 16.49
N ARG A 105 -8.94 3.23 17.27
CA ARG A 105 -10.34 2.84 17.04
C ARG A 105 -11.31 4.00 17.25
N ASN A 106 -10.84 5.11 17.84
CA ASN A 106 -11.61 6.34 17.96
C ASN A 106 -11.63 7.16 16.66
N CYS A 107 -10.73 6.86 15.72
CA CYS A 107 -10.75 7.51 14.41
C CYS A 107 -11.99 7.09 13.64
N PRO A 108 -12.66 8.04 12.94
CA PRO A 108 -13.88 7.72 12.22
C PRO A 108 -13.61 6.80 11.03
N VAL A 109 -14.58 5.97 10.68
CA VAL A 109 -14.56 5.14 9.48
C VAL A 109 -14.68 6.05 8.27
N LEU A 110 -13.79 5.84 7.31
CA LEU A 110 -13.83 6.54 6.03
C LEU A 110 -14.45 5.60 4.99
N SER A 111 -15.58 6.02 4.43
CA SER A 111 -16.27 5.18 3.46
C SER A 111 -15.54 5.14 2.11
N LYS A 112 -15.65 4.02 1.40
CA LYS A 112 -15.01 3.82 0.11
C LYS A 112 -15.39 4.88 -0.92
N GLU A 113 -16.62 5.35 -0.87
CA GLU A 113 -17.17 6.33 -1.81
C GLU A 113 -16.51 7.70 -1.72
N LYS A 114 -15.85 7.98 -0.60
CA LYS A 114 -15.14 9.25 -0.39
C LYS A 114 -13.69 9.20 -0.83
N ILE A 115 -13.16 8.01 -1.10
CA ILE A 115 -11.75 7.83 -1.48
C ILE A 115 -11.56 8.20 -2.94
N ASP A 116 -10.59 9.08 -3.21
CA ASP A 116 -10.27 9.53 -4.56
C ASP A 116 -9.12 8.75 -5.20
N MET A 117 -8.24 8.18 -4.39
CA MET A 117 -7.17 7.29 -4.86
C MET A 117 -6.61 6.48 -3.69
N ALA A 118 -5.98 5.36 -4.00
CA ALA A 118 -5.37 4.50 -3.01
C ALA A 118 -3.93 4.12 -3.37
N VAL A 119 -3.08 4.07 -2.35
CA VAL A 119 -1.71 3.53 -2.44
C VAL A 119 -1.71 2.18 -1.76
N ILE A 120 -1.38 1.13 -2.51
CA ILE A 120 -1.57 -0.27 -2.12
C ILE A 120 -0.21 -0.95 -1.95
N PRO A 121 0.00 -1.70 -0.85
CA PRO A 121 1.23 -2.45 -0.63
C PRO A 121 1.22 -3.78 -1.35
N CYS A 122 2.40 -4.40 -1.49
CA CYS A 122 2.50 -5.76 -2.02
C CYS A 122 3.76 -6.45 -1.50
N VAL A 123 3.80 -7.76 -1.68
CA VAL A 123 5.02 -8.55 -1.59
C VAL A 123 5.80 -8.40 -2.90
N SER A 124 5.10 -8.48 -4.02
CA SER A 124 5.65 -8.28 -5.36
C SER A 124 4.55 -7.83 -6.32
N ALA A 125 4.96 -7.36 -7.48
CA ALA A 125 4.06 -6.90 -8.54
C ALA A 125 4.67 -7.23 -9.90
N ASP A 126 3.86 -7.16 -10.95
CA ASP A 126 4.36 -7.17 -12.31
C ASP A 126 3.89 -5.90 -13.05
N ARG A 127 4.42 -5.70 -14.25
CA ARG A 127 4.15 -4.49 -15.04
C ARG A 127 2.70 -4.37 -15.52
N GLU A 128 1.93 -5.45 -15.44
CA GLU A 128 0.54 -5.46 -15.86
C GLU A 128 -0.45 -5.18 -14.72
N GLY A 129 0.07 -4.92 -13.53
CA GLY A 129 -0.78 -4.57 -12.38
C GLY A 129 -1.21 -5.76 -11.54
N ARG A 130 -0.63 -6.94 -11.75
CA ARG A 130 -0.90 -8.09 -10.89
C ARG A 130 -0.14 -7.90 -9.60
N ARG A 131 -0.81 -8.18 -8.50
CA ARG A 131 -0.31 -7.95 -7.16
C ARG A 131 -0.17 -9.26 -6.39
N LEU A 132 0.99 -9.48 -5.80
CA LEU A 132 1.21 -10.58 -4.85
C LEU A 132 1.10 -10.01 -3.43
N GLY A 133 0.07 -10.40 -2.71
CA GLY A 133 -0.13 -9.99 -1.32
C GLY A 133 0.45 -10.98 -0.32
N HIS A 134 0.18 -10.74 0.97
CA HIS A 134 0.69 -11.59 2.06
C HIS A 134 -0.14 -12.85 2.30
N GLY A 135 -1.28 -13.01 1.64
CA GLY A 135 -2.08 -14.22 1.70
C GLY A 135 -3.38 -14.15 2.51
N ALA A 136 -3.60 -13.06 3.26
CA ALA A 136 -4.81 -12.93 4.08
C ALA A 136 -6.04 -12.42 3.31
N GLY A 137 -5.83 -11.87 2.10
CA GLY A 137 -6.92 -11.43 1.23
C GLY A 137 -7.58 -10.11 1.62
N PHE A 138 -6.98 -9.33 2.51
CA PHE A 138 -7.53 -8.06 2.97
C PHE A 138 -7.82 -7.09 1.83
N TYR A 139 -6.84 -6.90 0.95
CA TYR A 139 -6.96 -5.92 -0.15
C TYR A 139 -7.89 -6.42 -1.26
N ASP A 140 -7.85 -7.69 -1.60
CA ASP A 140 -8.75 -8.23 -2.63
C ASP A 140 -10.21 -8.11 -2.21
N ARG A 141 -10.52 -8.32 -0.94
CA ARG A 141 -11.88 -8.12 -0.42
C ARG A 141 -12.25 -6.65 -0.36
N PHE A 142 -11.35 -5.81 0.17
CA PHE A 142 -11.64 -4.39 0.34
C PHE A 142 -11.79 -3.68 -1.00
N LEU A 143 -10.96 -4.01 -1.99
CA LEU A 143 -10.92 -3.35 -3.29
C LEU A 143 -11.95 -3.87 -4.28
N ASP A 144 -12.69 -4.91 -3.92
CA ASP A 144 -13.72 -5.46 -4.80
C ASP A 144 -14.80 -4.41 -5.08
N GLY A 145 -15.00 -4.11 -6.36
CA GLY A 145 -16.03 -3.17 -6.82
C GLY A 145 -15.71 -1.68 -6.64
N VAL A 146 -14.52 -1.32 -6.15
CA VAL A 146 -14.16 0.10 -6.00
C VAL A 146 -13.85 0.74 -7.36
N THR A 147 -14.12 2.05 -7.45
CA THR A 147 -13.92 2.81 -8.69
C THR A 147 -12.73 3.76 -8.64
N PHE A 148 -12.18 4.03 -7.46
CA PHE A 148 -11.02 4.91 -7.35
C PHE A 148 -9.74 4.25 -7.89
N PRO A 149 -8.78 5.06 -8.41
CA PRO A 149 -7.50 4.54 -8.89
C PRO A 149 -6.72 3.81 -7.79
N LYS A 150 -6.22 2.62 -8.12
CA LYS A 150 -5.43 1.76 -7.25
C LYS A 150 -3.97 1.81 -7.71
N ILE A 151 -3.14 2.51 -6.95
CA ILE A 151 -1.73 2.71 -7.26
C ILE A 151 -0.91 1.73 -6.43
N LEU A 152 -0.30 0.78 -7.09
CA LEU A 152 0.53 -0.24 -6.45
C LEU A 152 1.98 0.25 -6.39
N VAL A 153 2.62 0.10 -5.26
CA VAL A 153 4.04 0.44 -5.10
C VAL A 153 4.86 -0.81 -4.81
N CYS A 154 6.01 -0.92 -5.45
CA CYS A 154 6.87 -2.08 -5.33
C CYS A 154 8.32 -1.68 -5.63
N TYR A 155 9.29 -2.20 -4.87
CA TYR A 155 10.70 -2.05 -5.24
C TYR A 155 10.95 -2.78 -6.56
N LYS A 156 11.64 -2.14 -7.47
CA LYS A 156 11.97 -2.70 -8.78
C LYS A 156 12.67 -4.06 -8.67
N GLU A 157 13.57 -4.19 -7.70
CA GLU A 157 14.32 -5.44 -7.47
C GLU A 157 13.44 -6.58 -6.94
N LEU A 158 12.21 -6.28 -6.52
CA LEU A 158 11.25 -7.28 -6.05
C LEU A 158 10.15 -7.57 -7.07
N MET A 159 10.19 -6.94 -8.23
CA MET A 159 9.16 -7.19 -9.27
C MET A 159 9.40 -8.52 -9.96
N MET A 160 8.32 -9.15 -10.36
CA MET A 160 8.32 -10.40 -11.11
C MET A 160 7.91 -10.11 -12.56
N ASP A 161 8.34 -10.96 -13.49
CA ASP A 161 7.88 -10.87 -14.88
C ASP A 161 6.39 -11.15 -14.96
N GLN A 162 5.91 -12.12 -14.18
CA GLN A 162 4.49 -12.44 -14.09
C GLN A 162 4.16 -12.95 -12.69
N VAL A 163 3.29 -12.23 -12.00
CA VAL A 163 2.79 -12.62 -10.68
C VAL A 163 1.72 -13.70 -10.84
N PRO A 164 1.78 -14.82 -10.11
CA PRO A 164 0.70 -15.82 -10.14
C PRO A 164 -0.59 -15.23 -9.57
N THR A 165 -1.69 -15.40 -10.29
CA THR A 165 -2.99 -14.85 -9.91
C THR A 165 -4.08 -15.90 -9.91
N GLU A 166 -5.20 -15.57 -9.26
CA GLU A 166 -6.45 -16.32 -9.24
C GLU A 166 -7.57 -15.40 -9.70
N GLU A 167 -8.76 -15.95 -10.01
CA GLU A 167 -9.87 -15.16 -10.56
C GLU A 167 -10.32 -14.01 -9.67
N HIS A 168 -10.25 -14.18 -8.35
CA HIS A 168 -10.70 -13.16 -7.40
C HIS A 168 -9.66 -12.06 -7.13
N ASP A 169 -8.46 -12.18 -7.69
CA ASP A 169 -7.41 -11.17 -7.50
C ASP A 169 -7.74 -9.90 -8.28
N ILE A 170 -7.57 -8.76 -7.63
CA ILE A 170 -7.90 -7.46 -8.20
C ILE A 170 -6.66 -6.89 -8.92
N LEU A 171 -6.85 -6.47 -10.17
CA LEU A 171 -5.78 -5.78 -10.91
C LEU A 171 -5.64 -4.34 -10.44
N MET A 172 -4.41 -3.88 -10.36
CA MET A 172 -4.11 -2.49 -10.01
C MET A 172 -4.13 -1.62 -11.28
N ASP A 173 -4.42 -0.35 -11.10
CA ASP A 173 -4.52 0.59 -12.24
C ASP A 173 -3.16 1.11 -12.68
N GLN A 174 -2.23 1.28 -11.73
CA GLN A 174 -0.85 1.71 -12.02
C GLN A 174 0.10 0.99 -11.09
N VAL A 175 1.33 0.79 -11.55
CA VAL A 175 2.43 0.24 -10.76
C VAL A 175 3.57 1.23 -10.76
N ILE A 176 3.97 1.68 -9.59
CA ILE A 176 5.09 2.60 -9.40
C ILE A 176 6.24 1.82 -8.77
N CYS A 177 7.37 1.82 -9.44
CA CYS A 177 8.62 1.27 -8.89
C CYS A 177 9.72 2.30 -8.99
N ASP A 178 10.83 2.09 -8.28
CA ASP A 178 11.95 3.01 -8.31
C ASP A 178 12.59 3.06 -9.70
N GLU A 179 13.10 4.24 -10.03
CA GLU A 179 13.82 4.53 -11.27
C GLU A 179 15.33 4.56 -11.05
#